data_b27e147fb2533cd2b677797e6ea19a2a
#
_entry.id   b27e147fb2533cd2b677797e6ea19a2a
#
_cell.length_a   1.000
_cell.length_b   1.000
_cell.length_c   1.000
_cell.angle_alpha   90.00
_cell.angle_beta   90.00
_cell.angle_gamma   90.00
#
_symmetry.space_group_name_H-M   'P 1'
#
loop_
_entity.id
_entity.type
_entity.pdbx_description
1 polymer ?
#
loop_
_entity_poly.entity_id
_entity_poly.type
_entity_poly.pdbx_seq_one_letter_code
_entity_poly.pdbx_strand_id
1 'polypeptide(L)'
;WFETAPSQLDRSLDIMRIAVALITMVHPVNRIIAGDVHGFGEFLTAEHFPLGVALAWFVTLFQLAASLVMIFRRLIVPACIGNIIIFIFGIVLDHAHSGWFVVGGGTNGMEYSVMLIACHSALLWAYWPRTE
;
A
#
# COMPACT_ATOMS: atom_id res chain seq x y z
N TRP A 1 22.02 -2.06 -27.36
CA TRP A 1 22.46 -2.33 -26.00
C TRP A 1 22.46 -1.02 -25.24
N PHE A 2 21.34 -0.69 -24.60
CA PHE A 2 21.30 0.42 -23.68
C PHE A 2 21.37 -0.17 -22.27
N GLU A 3 22.57 -0.50 -21.81
CA GLU A 3 22.80 -0.69 -20.39
C GLU A 3 22.64 0.68 -19.74
N THR A 4 21.51 0.88 -19.07
CA THR A 4 21.36 2.04 -18.21
C THR A 4 22.45 1.97 -17.14
N ALA A 5 23.21 3.04 -16.97
CA ALA A 5 24.20 3.11 -15.91
C ALA A 5 23.53 2.77 -14.56
N PRO A 6 24.19 2.04 -13.65
CA PRO A 6 23.62 1.69 -12.34
C PRO A 6 22.98 2.87 -11.62
N SER A 7 23.53 4.06 -11.79
CA SER A 7 23.00 5.30 -11.22
C SER A 7 21.62 5.73 -11.78
N GLN A 8 21.29 5.35 -13.02
CA GLN A 8 19.96 5.66 -13.61
C GLN A 8 18.91 4.69 -13.08
N LEU A 9 19.25 3.43 -12.95
CA LEU A 9 18.36 2.42 -12.38
C LEU A 9 18.06 2.74 -10.90
N ASP A 10 19.08 3.07 -10.12
CA ASP A 10 18.93 3.45 -8.73
C ASP A 10 18.01 4.68 -8.56
N ARG A 11 18.19 5.69 -9.40
CA ARG A 11 17.33 6.88 -9.39
C ARG A 11 15.89 6.55 -9.78
N SER A 12 15.69 5.66 -10.75
CA SER A 12 14.36 5.21 -11.16
C SER A 12 13.65 4.46 -10.03
N LEU A 13 14.37 3.61 -9.32
CA LEU A 13 13.85 2.92 -8.13
C LEU A 13 13.54 3.90 -7.00
N ASP A 14 14.36 4.92 -6.79
CA ASP A 14 14.09 5.95 -5.77
C ASP A 14 12.83 6.75 -6.11
N ILE A 15 12.64 7.15 -7.37
CA ILE A 15 11.43 7.85 -7.81
C ILE A 15 10.20 6.98 -7.57
N MET A 16 10.23 5.73 -8.00
CA MET A 16 9.10 4.81 -7.84
C MET A 16 8.80 4.55 -6.35
N ARG A 17 9.81 4.32 -5.55
CA ARG A 17 9.68 4.08 -4.11
C ARG A 17 9.05 5.26 -3.38
N ILE A 18 9.55 6.46 -3.63
CA ILE A 18 9.04 7.68 -2.99
C ILE A 18 7.62 7.98 -3.48
N ALA A 19 7.36 7.89 -4.77
CA ALA A 19 6.03 8.11 -5.33
C ALA A 19 4.99 7.13 -4.75
N VAL A 20 5.30 5.86 -4.72
CA VAL A 20 4.41 4.82 -4.16
C VAL A 20 4.18 5.05 -2.67
N ALA A 21 5.22 5.39 -1.91
CA ALA A 21 5.12 5.69 -0.49
C ALA A 21 4.21 6.91 -0.23
N LEU A 22 4.37 7.99 -0.99
CA LEU A 22 3.54 9.19 -0.87
C LEU A 22 2.08 8.92 -1.21
N ILE A 23 1.82 8.19 -2.29
CA ILE A 23 0.47 7.81 -2.70
C ILE A 23 -0.20 6.93 -1.63
N THR A 24 0.52 5.96 -1.11
CA THR A 24 0.01 5.08 -0.05
C THR A 24 -0.26 5.85 1.24
N MET A 25 0.59 6.83 1.58
CA MET A 25 0.45 7.67 2.79
C MET A 25 -0.83 8.49 2.81
N VAL A 26 -1.36 8.87 1.66
CA VAL A 26 -2.60 9.67 1.57
C VAL A 26 -3.76 8.97 2.27
N HIS A 27 -3.86 7.64 2.17
CA HIS A 27 -4.96 6.88 2.76
C HIS A 27 -5.00 6.95 4.30
N PRO A 28 -3.94 6.60 5.03
CA PRO A 28 -3.96 6.69 6.50
C PRO A 28 -4.06 8.14 6.98
N VAL A 29 -3.44 9.10 6.32
CA VAL A 29 -3.52 10.52 6.67
C VAL A 29 -4.96 11.02 6.50
N ASN A 30 -5.59 10.75 5.37
CA ASN A 30 -6.99 11.14 5.15
C ASN A 30 -7.93 10.49 6.16
N ARG A 31 -7.72 9.22 6.46
CA ARG A 31 -8.54 8.49 7.45
C ARG A 31 -8.45 9.11 8.84
N ILE A 32 -7.27 9.54 9.26
CA ILE A 32 -7.06 10.22 10.54
C ILE A 32 -7.70 11.61 10.53
N ILE A 33 -7.45 12.43 9.50
CA ILE A 33 -7.97 13.80 9.40
C ILE A 33 -9.50 13.82 9.31
N ALA A 34 -10.08 12.91 8.54
CA ALA A 34 -11.53 12.79 8.38
C ALA A 34 -12.23 12.18 9.61
N GLY A 35 -11.48 11.61 10.55
CA GLY A 35 -12.04 10.89 11.70
C GLY A 35 -12.66 9.53 11.37
N ASP A 36 -12.25 8.92 10.27
CA ASP A 36 -12.87 7.70 9.73
C ASP A 36 -12.21 6.40 10.24
N VAL A 37 -11.24 6.48 11.13
CA VAL A 37 -10.59 5.26 11.68
C VAL A 37 -11.61 4.40 12.43
N HIS A 38 -12.50 5.02 13.20
CA HIS A 38 -13.56 4.31 13.91
C HIS A 38 -14.54 3.64 12.94
N GLY A 39 -14.98 4.36 11.89
CA GLY A 39 -15.84 3.81 10.84
C GLY A 39 -15.18 2.64 10.10
N PHE A 40 -13.88 2.72 9.84
CA PHE A 40 -13.13 1.60 9.30
C PHE A 40 -13.12 0.41 10.26
N GLY A 41 -13.00 0.66 11.56
CA GLY A 41 -13.11 -0.37 12.61
C GLY A 41 -14.48 -1.04 12.65
N GLU A 42 -15.56 -0.27 12.51
CA GLU A 42 -16.93 -0.82 12.41
C GLU A 42 -17.10 -1.67 11.16
N PHE A 43 -16.54 -1.26 10.03
CA PHE A 43 -16.51 -2.07 8.81
C PHE A 43 -15.80 -3.41 9.03
N LEU A 44 -14.63 -3.40 9.65
CA LEU A 44 -13.89 -4.64 9.96
C LEU A 44 -14.67 -5.54 10.90
N THR A 45 -15.37 -4.99 11.89
CA THR A 45 -16.23 -5.75 12.79
C THR A 45 -17.39 -6.40 12.04
N ALA A 46 -18.00 -5.68 11.11
CA ALA A 46 -19.06 -6.22 10.24
C ALA A 46 -18.55 -7.36 9.34
N GLU A 47 -17.30 -7.31 8.93
CA GLU A 47 -16.61 -8.38 8.19
C GLU A 47 -16.06 -9.50 9.09
N HIS A 48 -16.52 -9.58 10.33
CA HIS A 48 -16.21 -10.63 11.32
C HIS A 48 -14.76 -10.61 11.85
N PHE A 49 -14.05 -9.50 11.76
CA PHE A 49 -12.75 -9.36 12.38
C PHE A 49 -12.88 -9.04 13.87
N PRO A 50 -12.13 -9.72 14.75
CA PRO A 50 -12.12 -9.37 16.16
C PRO A 50 -11.42 -8.04 16.39
N LEU A 51 -11.86 -7.27 17.40
CA LEU A 51 -11.24 -5.99 17.76
C LEU A 51 -11.12 -5.01 16.57
N GLY A 52 -12.21 -4.84 15.81
CA GLY A 52 -12.21 -4.08 14.58
C GLY A 52 -11.60 -2.69 14.68
N VAL A 53 -11.94 -1.89 15.70
CA VAL A 53 -11.39 -0.54 15.90
C VAL A 53 -9.88 -0.58 16.20
N ALA A 54 -9.43 -1.49 17.04
CA ALA A 54 -8.00 -1.67 17.34
C ALA A 54 -7.22 -2.08 16.07
N LEU A 55 -7.78 -3.00 15.29
CA LEU A 55 -7.21 -3.44 14.03
C LEU A 55 -7.18 -2.29 13.01
N ALA A 56 -8.21 -1.47 12.94
CA ALA A 56 -8.26 -0.29 12.07
C ALA A 56 -7.15 0.73 12.40
N TRP A 57 -6.91 0.96 13.68
CA TRP A 57 -5.78 1.79 14.11
C TRP A 57 -4.44 1.16 13.81
N PHE A 58 -4.30 -0.13 14.02
CA PHE A 58 -3.07 -0.85 13.67
C PHE A 58 -2.76 -0.72 12.17
N VAL A 59 -3.72 -0.98 11.30
CA VAL A 59 -3.55 -0.85 9.84
C VAL A 59 -3.21 0.59 9.46
N THR A 60 -3.90 1.57 10.02
CA THR A 60 -3.69 2.98 9.74
C THR A 60 -2.28 3.43 10.15
N LEU A 61 -1.85 3.11 11.35
CA LEU A 61 -0.52 3.46 11.85
C LEU A 61 0.58 2.66 11.13
N PHE A 62 0.33 1.40 10.80
CA PHE A 62 1.27 0.60 10.00
C PHE A 62 1.49 1.22 8.62
N GLN A 63 0.43 1.59 7.90
CA GLN A 63 0.55 2.21 6.57
C GLN A 63 1.31 3.54 6.63
N LEU A 64 1.06 4.35 7.66
CA LEU A 64 1.77 5.61 7.87
C LEU A 64 3.26 5.36 8.13
N ALA A 65 3.58 4.47 9.06
CA ALA A 65 4.96 4.10 9.38
C ALA A 65 5.69 3.46 8.19
N ALA A 66 5.03 2.54 7.49
CA ALA A 66 5.57 1.88 6.29
C ALA A 66 5.92 2.90 5.20
N SER A 67 5.04 3.87 4.96
CA SER A 67 5.30 4.94 4.00
C SER A 67 6.51 5.79 4.40
N LEU A 68 6.60 6.16 5.66
CA LEU A 68 7.74 6.95 6.16
C LEU A 68 9.06 6.20 6.02
N VAL A 69 9.14 4.94 6.45
CA VAL A 69 10.40 4.17 6.35
C VAL A 69 10.78 3.90 4.90
N MET A 70 9.80 3.73 4.01
CA MET A 70 10.07 3.60 2.57
C MET A 70 10.65 4.88 1.97
N ILE A 71 10.14 6.05 2.34
CA ILE A 71 10.69 7.35 1.89
C ILE A 71 12.16 7.45 2.28
N PHE A 72 12.51 7.11 3.51
CA PHE A 72 13.88 7.16 4.03
C PHE A 72 14.74 5.94 3.66
N ARG A 73 14.28 5.10 2.75
CA ARG A 73 14.99 3.89 2.29
C ARG A 73 15.32 2.92 3.45
N ARG A 74 14.40 2.78 4.39
CA ARG A 74 14.53 1.89 5.55
C ARG A 74 13.41 0.86 5.52
N LEU A 75 13.71 -0.35 6.00
CA LEU A 75 12.72 -1.43 6.20
C LEU A 75 11.77 -1.62 5.00
N ILE A 76 12.29 -1.51 3.78
CA ILE A 76 11.48 -1.54 2.56
C ILE A 76 10.77 -2.90 2.40
N VAL A 77 11.49 -3.99 2.66
CA VAL A 77 10.94 -5.36 2.50
C VAL A 77 9.73 -5.60 3.42
N PRO A 78 9.82 -5.41 4.74
CA PRO A 78 8.65 -5.60 5.61
C PRO A 78 7.54 -4.59 5.33
N ALA A 79 7.87 -3.36 4.95
CA ALA A 79 6.87 -2.36 4.58
C ALA A 79 6.09 -2.79 3.33
N CYS A 80 6.76 -3.30 2.30
CA CYS A 80 6.12 -3.80 1.09
C CYS A 80 5.25 -5.03 1.38
N ILE A 81 5.74 -5.98 2.14
CA ILE A 81 4.98 -7.19 2.50
C ILE A 81 3.69 -6.82 3.23
N GLY A 82 3.77 -5.97 4.24
CA GLY A 82 2.61 -5.54 5.01
C GLY A 82 1.59 -4.78 4.16
N ASN A 83 2.04 -3.87 3.31
CA ASN A 83 1.16 -3.13 2.40
C ASN A 83 0.49 -4.04 1.37
N ILE A 84 1.21 -4.99 0.79
CA ILE A 84 0.64 -5.97 -0.14
C ILE A 84 -0.50 -6.75 0.53
N ILE A 85 -0.28 -7.23 1.74
CA ILE A 85 -1.30 -7.95 2.51
C ILE A 85 -2.53 -7.06 2.72
N ILE A 86 -2.35 -5.81 3.14
CA ILE A 86 -3.44 -4.85 3.34
C ILE A 86 -4.21 -4.61 2.05
N PHE A 87 -3.53 -4.42 0.92
CA PHE A 87 -4.19 -4.20 -0.37
C PHE A 87 -4.96 -5.43 -0.85
N ILE A 88 -4.44 -6.64 -0.63
CA ILE A 88 -5.15 -7.89 -0.94
C ILE A 88 -6.45 -7.97 -0.14
N PHE A 89 -6.41 -7.72 1.16
CA PHE A 89 -7.62 -7.66 2.00
C PHE A 89 -8.59 -6.58 1.54
N GLY A 90 -8.09 -5.40 1.17
CA GLY A 90 -8.91 -4.34 0.60
C GLY A 90 -9.65 -4.76 -0.67
N ILE A 91 -8.98 -5.49 -1.56
CA ILE A 91 -9.61 -6.05 -2.77
C ILE A 91 -10.69 -7.06 -2.38
N VAL A 92 -10.37 -8.02 -1.54
CA VAL A 92 -11.28 -9.12 -1.18
C VAL A 92 -12.51 -8.61 -0.43
N LEU A 93 -12.33 -7.68 0.51
CA LEU A 93 -13.40 -7.20 1.39
C LEU A 93 -14.26 -6.10 0.77
N ASP A 94 -13.72 -5.29 -0.13
CA ASP A 94 -14.41 -4.11 -0.65
C ASP A 94 -14.31 -3.99 -2.18
N HIS A 95 -13.12 -3.73 -2.71
CA HIS A 95 -12.95 -3.29 -4.09
C HIS A 95 -13.39 -4.30 -5.14
N ALA A 96 -13.24 -5.60 -4.92
CA ALA A 96 -13.68 -6.63 -5.85
C ALA A 96 -15.20 -6.63 -6.04
N HIS A 97 -15.97 -6.24 -5.02
CA HIS A 97 -17.43 -6.11 -5.10
C HIS A 97 -17.87 -4.94 -5.99
N SER A 98 -17.02 -3.95 -6.20
CA SER A 98 -17.26 -2.80 -7.08
C SER A 98 -16.73 -2.98 -8.51
N GLY A 99 -16.11 -4.12 -8.81
CA GLY A 99 -15.54 -4.45 -10.11
C GLY A 99 -14.13 -3.92 -10.31
N TRP A 100 -13.77 -3.67 -11.57
CA TRP A 100 -12.42 -3.28 -11.95
C TRP A 100 -12.17 -1.78 -11.85
N PHE A 101 -13.08 -0.98 -12.38
CA PHE A 101 -12.83 0.44 -12.62
C PHE A 101 -12.92 1.30 -11.35
N VAL A 102 -11.91 2.13 -11.13
CA VAL A 102 -11.94 3.22 -10.14
C VAL A 102 -12.59 4.46 -10.76
N VAL A 103 -12.30 4.73 -12.04
CA VAL A 103 -12.86 5.83 -12.83
C VAL A 103 -13.26 5.36 -14.21
N GLY A 104 -14.09 6.10 -14.89
CA GLY A 104 -14.53 5.81 -16.25
C GLY A 104 -15.65 4.79 -16.31
N GLY A 105 -15.36 3.50 -16.29
CA GLY A 105 -16.33 2.41 -16.37
C GLY A 105 -17.03 2.05 -15.07
N GLY A 106 -16.67 2.68 -13.97
CA GLY A 106 -17.22 2.43 -12.63
C GLY A 106 -16.50 3.26 -11.57
N THR A 107 -16.76 2.94 -10.31
CA THR A 107 -16.15 3.61 -9.14
C THR A 107 -15.74 2.58 -8.10
N ASN A 108 -14.76 2.91 -7.28
CA ASN A 108 -14.28 2.09 -6.16
C ASN A 108 -13.78 0.69 -6.56
N GLY A 109 -13.45 0.47 -7.83
CA GLY A 109 -12.95 -0.83 -8.30
C GLY A 109 -11.53 -1.14 -7.83
N MET A 110 -11.02 -2.28 -8.24
CA MET A 110 -9.77 -2.83 -7.73
C MET A 110 -8.52 -2.47 -8.55
N GLU A 111 -8.64 -1.75 -9.68
CA GLU A 111 -7.49 -1.48 -10.56
C GLU A 111 -6.37 -0.71 -9.87
N TYR A 112 -6.71 0.23 -8.99
CA TYR A 112 -5.74 1.00 -8.22
C TYR A 112 -4.98 0.12 -7.22
N SER A 113 -5.69 -0.75 -6.50
CA SER A 113 -5.06 -1.69 -5.56
C SER A 113 -4.15 -2.69 -6.28
N VAL A 114 -4.57 -3.17 -7.45
CA VAL A 114 -3.74 -4.07 -8.28
C VAL A 114 -2.45 -3.37 -8.71
N MET A 115 -2.53 -2.11 -9.14
CA MET A 115 -1.34 -1.34 -9.49
C MET A 115 -0.40 -1.13 -8.29
N LEU A 116 -0.95 -0.82 -7.12
CA LEU A 116 -0.16 -0.67 -5.90
C LEU A 116 0.52 -1.98 -5.49
N ILE A 117 -0.17 -3.11 -5.61
CA ILE A 117 0.42 -4.43 -5.37
C ILE A 117 1.57 -4.69 -6.34
N ALA A 118 1.40 -4.40 -7.62
CA ALA A 118 2.45 -4.57 -8.62
C ALA A 118 3.69 -3.71 -8.31
N CYS A 119 3.48 -2.44 -7.96
CA CYS A 119 4.58 -1.54 -7.59
C CYS A 119 5.31 -1.99 -6.31
N HIS A 120 4.57 -2.37 -5.27
CA HIS A 120 5.17 -2.90 -4.04
C HIS A 120 5.90 -4.22 -4.28
N SER A 121 5.37 -5.07 -5.14
CA SER A 121 6.03 -6.34 -5.51
C SER A 121 7.34 -6.09 -6.25
N ALA A 122 7.37 -5.13 -7.15
CA ALA A 122 8.60 -4.73 -7.85
C ALA A 122 9.65 -4.16 -6.89
N LEU A 123 9.23 -3.31 -5.95
CA LEU A 123 10.12 -2.79 -4.90
C LEU A 123 10.61 -3.90 -3.97
N LEU A 124 9.71 -4.81 -3.56
CA LEU A 124 10.05 -5.97 -2.74
C LEU A 124 11.14 -6.81 -3.40
N TRP A 125 10.99 -7.08 -4.69
CA TRP A 125 11.97 -7.83 -5.47
C TRP A 125 13.31 -7.09 -5.59
N ALA A 126 13.27 -5.79 -5.88
CA ALA A 126 14.46 -4.97 -6.05
C ALA A 126 15.30 -4.83 -4.77
N TYR A 127 14.64 -4.75 -3.62
CA TYR A 127 15.28 -4.57 -2.30
C TYR A 127 15.40 -5.86 -1.50
N TRP A 128 15.00 -7.01 -2.07
CA TRP A 128 15.15 -8.29 -1.39
C TRP A 128 16.63 -8.59 -1.12
N PRO A 129 17.00 -9.01 0.09
CA PRO A 129 18.38 -9.36 0.40
C PRO A 129 18.86 -10.50 -0.52
N ARG A 130 19.98 -10.28 -1.19
CA ARG A 130 20.62 -11.33 -1.98
C ARG A 130 21.55 -12.10 -1.05
N THR A 131 21.41 -13.41 -1.06
CA THR A 131 22.43 -14.31 -0.49
C THR A 131 23.59 -14.33 -1.48
N GLU A 132 24.76 -13.88 -1.05
CA GLU A 132 26.00 -14.05 -1.78
C GLU A 132 26.41 -15.52 -1.81
#